data_0fc751068c0feb9fa931bcc3f4f6dec8
#
_entry.id   0fc751068c0feb9fa931bcc3f4f6dec8
#
_cell.length_a   1.000
_cell.length_b   1.000
_cell.length_c   1.000
_cell.angle_alpha   90.00
_cell.angle_beta   90.00
_cell.angle_gamma   90.00
#
_symmetry.space_group_name_H-M   'P 1'
#
loop_
_entity.id
_entity.type
_entity.pdbx_description
1 polymer ?
#
loop_
_entity_poly.entity_id
_entity_poly.type
_entity_poly.pdbx_seq_one_letter_code
_entity_poly.pdbx_strand_id
1 'polypeptide(L)'
;MARRALEGPEPLEGRTGSELPATLAPRSGNGGGSSEDSADHEGAQTAAPRVAVHATILRVLVTTLGDALLDVVVRLDEPLAVGADAGAVTKSGAGGQAANVAAWAVALGAEGRCIAKQGDDAAGRLVAAELESRGVELVGPAGGRNGIVVSLVGKDGERTMASDRGVAPELAPGDLDPVWLACDCLHIAGYSLLASPIDAAAFRAAELARLNGATVSVDLSAWTRIREFGPARFRRQVELLEPDVVFANEAEWEIVGAAYGLAPTAVVKRGSRGVLVLGEKRLELPALPGEVVDATGAGDALAAGFLVGGPELAVEAAAQCVARLGAQP
;
A
#
# COMPACT_ATOMS: atom_id res chain seq x y z
N MET A 1 -26.35 -36.93 17.23
CA MET A 1 -27.32 -37.29 16.19
C MET A 1 -27.36 -36.19 15.13
N ALA A 2 -27.19 -36.65 13.88
CA ALA A 2 -27.41 -35.94 12.60
C ALA A 2 -26.48 -34.78 12.22
N ARG A 3 -25.41 -35.13 11.47
CA ARG A 3 -24.73 -34.30 10.50
C ARG A 3 -25.67 -34.05 9.30
N ARG A 4 -25.90 -32.81 8.92
CA ARG A 4 -26.48 -32.47 7.61
C ARG A 4 -25.37 -31.85 6.75
N ALA A 5 -25.00 -32.61 5.70
CA ALA A 5 -24.18 -32.11 4.62
C ALA A 5 -25.00 -31.11 3.80
N LEU A 6 -24.38 -29.98 3.45
CA LEU A 6 -24.91 -29.03 2.45
C LEU A 6 -24.14 -29.30 1.16
N GLU A 7 -24.87 -29.79 0.20
CA GLU A 7 -24.44 -29.96 -1.18
C GLU A 7 -24.31 -28.59 -1.84
N GLY A 8 -23.20 -28.39 -2.53
CA GLY A 8 -22.97 -27.21 -3.33
C GLY A 8 -23.62 -27.34 -4.71
N PRO A 9 -23.90 -26.20 -5.40
CA PRO A 9 -24.46 -26.25 -6.74
C PRO A 9 -23.45 -26.67 -7.80
N GLU A 10 -23.94 -27.46 -8.76
CA GLU A 10 -23.22 -28.01 -9.92
C GLU A 10 -22.69 -26.93 -10.88
N PRO A 11 -21.62 -27.26 -11.65
CA PRO A 11 -21.04 -26.34 -12.62
C PRO A 11 -21.88 -26.29 -13.92
N LEU A 12 -22.13 -25.09 -14.42
CA LEU A 12 -22.70 -24.87 -15.75
C LEU A 12 -21.60 -25.06 -16.82
N GLU A 13 -21.74 -26.11 -17.60
CA GLU A 13 -20.97 -26.34 -18.82
C GLU A 13 -21.42 -25.46 -19.98
N GLY A 14 -20.46 -24.95 -20.70
CA GLY A 14 -20.46 -24.83 -22.15
C GLY A 14 -21.10 -23.62 -22.80
N ARG A 15 -20.26 -22.72 -23.28
CA ARG A 15 -20.38 -22.17 -24.63
C ARG A 15 -19.02 -21.71 -25.18
N THR A 16 -18.62 -22.37 -26.26
CA THR A 16 -17.47 -22.08 -27.10
C THR A 16 -17.78 -20.93 -28.07
N GLY A 17 -16.79 -20.07 -28.31
CA GLY A 17 -16.53 -19.47 -29.60
C GLY A 17 -17.07 -18.08 -29.84
N SER A 18 -16.19 -17.08 -29.91
CA SER A 18 -16.15 -16.12 -30.98
C SER A 18 -14.81 -15.40 -31.05
N GLU A 19 -14.31 -15.32 -32.22
CA GLU A 19 -13.00 -14.89 -32.70
C GLU A 19 -12.71 -13.41 -32.42
N LEU A 20 -11.42 -13.14 -32.11
CA LEU A 20 -10.84 -11.80 -32.10
C LEU A 20 -10.52 -11.33 -33.51
N PRO A 21 -10.76 -10.08 -33.93
CA PRO A 21 -10.27 -9.55 -35.17
C PRO A 21 -8.81 -9.11 -35.11
N ALA A 22 -8.12 -9.35 -36.21
CA ALA A 22 -6.70 -9.25 -36.45
C ALA A 22 -6.14 -7.82 -36.38
N THR A 23 -4.92 -7.78 -35.93
CA THR A 23 -3.86 -6.77 -36.04
C THR A 23 -3.77 -6.09 -37.42
N LEU A 24 -3.66 -4.76 -37.41
CA LEU A 24 -3.20 -3.94 -38.52
C LEU A 24 -1.68 -3.70 -38.38
N ALA A 25 -0.91 -4.30 -39.27
CA ALA A 25 0.49 -4.03 -39.50
C ALA A 25 0.69 -2.82 -40.45
N PRO A 26 1.75 -2.01 -40.31
CA PRO A 26 2.03 -0.92 -41.23
C PRO A 26 2.71 -1.43 -42.49
N ARG A 27 2.23 -0.94 -43.65
CA ARG A 27 2.75 -1.23 -44.99
C ARG A 27 4.08 -0.50 -45.21
N SER A 28 5.11 -1.25 -45.61
CA SER A 28 6.32 -0.77 -46.26
C SER A 28 6.01 -0.44 -47.73
N GLY A 29 6.30 0.79 -48.12
CA GLY A 29 6.32 1.20 -49.52
C GLY A 29 7.74 1.46 -49.95
N ASN A 30 8.22 0.61 -50.87
CA ASN A 30 9.50 0.73 -51.57
C ASN A 30 9.23 1.40 -52.93
N GLY A 31 10.08 2.32 -53.36
CA GLY A 31 10.03 2.92 -54.67
C GLY A 31 11.21 3.85 -54.91
N GLY A 32 12.19 3.33 -55.63
CA GLY A 32 13.40 4.01 -56.01
C GLY A 32 13.26 4.91 -57.22
N GLY A 33 14.31 5.67 -57.53
CA GLY A 33 14.44 6.46 -58.74
C GLY A 33 15.48 7.60 -58.63
N SER A 34 16.55 7.35 -59.22
CA SER A 34 17.78 8.05 -59.58
C SER A 34 17.70 9.50 -60.07
N SER A 35 18.86 10.15 -59.92
CA SER A 35 19.68 11.01 -60.76
C SER A 35 19.72 12.52 -60.43
N GLU A 36 20.95 12.96 -60.07
CA GLU A 36 21.78 14.05 -60.55
C GLU A 36 21.12 15.45 -60.77
N ASP A 37 21.52 16.49 -60.13
CA ASP A 37 22.59 17.39 -60.47
C ASP A 37 22.62 18.66 -59.55
N SER A 38 23.82 19.04 -59.25
CA SER A 38 24.39 20.30 -58.81
C SER A 38 23.54 21.58 -58.77
N ALA A 39 23.62 22.33 -57.62
CA ALA A 39 24.08 23.73 -57.58
C ALA A 39 24.06 24.30 -56.14
N ASP A 40 25.13 24.90 -55.76
CA ASP A 40 25.38 25.71 -54.54
C ASP A 40 24.32 26.79 -54.33
N HIS A 41 23.78 26.86 -53.13
CA HIS A 41 23.30 28.11 -52.54
C HIS A 41 23.44 28.00 -51.01
N GLU A 42 24.40 28.72 -50.44
CA GLU A 42 24.46 29.08 -49.04
C GLU A 42 23.19 29.80 -48.64
N GLY A 43 22.34 29.13 -47.87
CA GLY A 43 21.18 29.69 -47.20
C GLY A 43 21.34 29.43 -45.72
N ALA A 44 21.74 30.45 -44.95
CA ALA A 44 21.74 30.41 -43.49
C ALA A 44 20.34 30.09 -42.99
N GLN A 45 20.10 28.82 -42.62
CA GLN A 45 18.91 28.43 -41.92
C GLN A 45 19.08 28.81 -40.44
N THR A 46 18.43 29.90 -40.05
CA THR A 46 18.18 30.22 -38.63
C THR A 46 17.37 29.11 -38.04
N ALA A 47 18.02 28.25 -37.26
CA ALA A 47 17.35 27.21 -36.49
C ALA A 47 16.37 27.87 -35.49
N ALA A 48 15.08 27.64 -35.68
CA ALA A 48 14.07 28.03 -34.73
C ALA A 48 14.36 27.38 -33.36
N PRO A 49 14.20 28.14 -32.26
CA PRO A 49 14.43 27.53 -30.94
C PRO A 49 13.50 26.34 -30.73
N ARG A 50 14.07 25.17 -30.57
CA ARG A 50 13.32 24.01 -30.07
C ARG A 50 12.88 24.34 -28.66
N VAL A 51 11.63 24.72 -28.48
CA VAL A 51 10.99 24.75 -27.17
C VAL A 51 10.95 23.31 -26.70
N ALA A 52 11.82 22.97 -25.78
CA ALA A 52 11.73 21.69 -25.05
C ALA A 52 10.46 21.75 -24.22
N VAL A 53 9.38 21.16 -24.72
CA VAL A 53 8.19 20.88 -23.94
C VAL A 53 8.62 19.79 -22.95
N HIS A 54 8.98 20.21 -21.72
CA HIS A 54 9.08 19.28 -20.62
C HIS A 54 7.66 18.80 -20.35
N ALA A 55 7.32 17.64 -20.88
CA ALA A 55 6.13 16.93 -20.44
C ALA A 55 6.34 16.65 -18.93
N THR A 56 5.68 17.41 -18.07
CA THR A 56 5.58 17.10 -16.66
C THR A 56 4.80 15.77 -16.61
N ILE A 57 5.51 14.68 -16.37
CA ILE A 57 4.87 13.42 -16.08
C ILE A 57 4.16 13.64 -14.76
N LEU A 58 2.83 13.75 -14.79
CA LEU A 58 2.01 13.82 -13.58
C LEU A 58 2.24 12.50 -12.85
N ARG A 59 2.89 12.57 -11.69
CA ARG A 59 3.06 11.41 -10.81
C ARG A 59 1.81 11.25 -9.98
N VAL A 60 1.40 10.00 -9.78
CA VAL A 60 0.30 9.68 -8.87
C VAL A 60 0.68 10.13 -7.46
N LEU A 61 -0.18 10.89 -6.80
CA LEU A 61 -0.03 11.25 -5.39
C LEU A 61 -0.84 10.27 -4.53
N VAL A 62 -0.14 9.44 -3.77
CA VAL A 62 -0.73 8.53 -2.79
C VAL A 62 -0.66 9.20 -1.42
N THR A 63 -1.81 9.61 -0.89
CA THR A 63 -1.94 10.09 0.48
C THR A 63 -2.38 8.93 1.37
N THR A 64 -1.73 8.76 2.52
CA THR A 64 -2.07 7.73 3.51
C THR A 64 -2.53 8.39 4.81
N LEU A 65 -3.43 7.75 5.56
CA LEU A 65 -3.86 8.18 6.88
C LEU A 65 -3.72 7.03 7.87
N GLY A 66 -2.99 7.28 8.97
CA GLY A 66 -2.80 6.30 10.04
C GLY A 66 -1.56 6.54 10.86
N ASP A 67 -0.91 5.46 11.26
CA ASP A 67 0.22 5.50 12.18
C ASP A 67 1.55 5.78 11.46
N ALA A 68 2.35 6.68 12.05
CA ALA A 68 3.77 6.85 11.80
C ALA A 68 4.52 6.59 13.11
N LEU A 69 5.13 5.42 13.24
CA LEU A 69 5.67 4.87 14.49
C LEU A 69 7.17 4.62 14.35
N LEU A 70 7.85 4.49 15.49
CA LEU A 70 9.20 3.94 15.51
C LEU A 70 9.13 2.41 15.56
N ASP A 71 9.62 1.75 14.54
CA ASP A 71 9.79 0.30 14.53
C ASP A 71 11.17 -0.06 15.10
N VAL A 72 11.20 -1.01 16.04
CA VAL A 72 12.40 -1.63 16.59
C VAL A 72 12.34 -3.12 16.32
N VAL A 73 13.13 -3.59 15.36
CA VAL A 73 13.27 -5.01 15.07
C VAL A 73 14.41 -5.59 15.90
N VAL A 74 14.12 -6.64 16.65
CA VAL A 74 15.08 -7.36 17.51
C VAL A 74 15.16 -8.80 16.99
N ARG A 75 16.21 -9.12 16.27
CA ARG A 75 16.47 -10.50 15.82
C ARG A 75 17.29 -11.21 16.88
N LEU A 76 16.67 -12.19 17.51
CA LEU A 76 17.24 -12.95 18.60
C LEU A 76 18.23 -14.01 18.10
N ASP A 77 19.39 -14.09 18.75
CA ASP A 77 20.37 -15.16 18.51
C ASP A 77 19.97 -16.45 19.23
N GLU A 78 19.11 -16.35 20.26
CA GLU A 78 18.61 -17.44 21.08
C GLU A 78 17.23 -17.10 21.67
N PRO A 79 16.42 -18.10 22.08
CA PRO A 79 15.14 -17.84 22.72
C PRO A 79 15.28 -17.02 24.02
N LEU A 80 14.35 -16.09 24.24
CA LEU A 80 14.28 -15.34 25.48
C LEU A 80 13.97 -16.26 26.67
N ALA A 81 14.74 -16.11 27.74
CA ALA A 81 14.49 -16.78 29.02
C ALA A 81 14.22 -15.74 30.11
N VAL A 82 13.30 -16.07 31.00
CA VAL A 82 12.96 -15.16 32.12
C VAL A 82 14.17 -14.96 33.05
N GLY A 83 14.55 -13.69 33.25
CA GLY A 83 15.66 -13.32 34.13
C GLY A 83 17.06 -13.55 33.56
N ALA A 84 17.17 -13.77 32.22
CA ALA A 84 18.46 -13.91 31.53
C ALA A 84 18.58 -12.89 30.37
N ASP A 85 19.83 -12.57 30.01
CA ASP A 85 20.14 -11.78 28.82
C ASP A 85 20.19 -12.70 27.62
N ALA A 86 19.75 -12.21 26.47
CA ALA A 86 19.87 -12.88 25.18
C ALA A 86 20.62 -12.00 24.18
N GLY A 87 21.52 -12.61 23.39
CA GLY A 87 22.16 -11.95 22.27
C GLY A 87 21.14 -11.58 21.18
N ALA A 88 21.27 -10.40 20.58
CA ALA A 88 20.40 -9.97 19.53
C ALA A 88 21.06 -8.97 18.57
N VAL A 89 20.57 -8.91 17.34
CA VAL A 89 20.85 -7.83 16.39
C VAL A 89 19.60 -6.95 16.31
N THR A 90 19.80 -5.64 16.48
CA THR A 90 18.67 -4.69 16.45
C THR A 90 18.77 -3.73 15.27
N LYS A 91 17.60 -3.36 14.73
CA LYS A 91 17.43 -2.29 13.75
C LYS A 91 16.26 -1.43 14.19
N SER A 92 16.43 -0.11 14.15
CA SER A 92 15.31 0.82 14.35
C SER A 92 15.12 1.68 13.13
N GLY A 93 13.90 2.15 12.91
CA GLY A 93 13.57 3.02 11.79
C GLY A 93 12.11 3.44 11.79
N ALA A 94 11.75 4.28 10.84
CA ALA A 94 10.37 4.66 10.63
C ALA A 94 9.54 3.43 10.25
N GLY A 95 8.32 3.36 10.77
CA GLY A 95 7.35 2.31 10.54
C GLY A 95 5.93 2.82 10.76
N GLY A 96 5.01 1.88 10.94
CA GLY A 96 3.58 2.14 10.94
C GLY A 96 2.99 2.00 9.54
N GLN A 97 1.81 1.38 9.45
CA GLN A 97 1.23 0.97 8.18
C GLN A 97 1.09 2.12 7.18
N ALA A 98 0.57 3.28 7.62
CA ALA A 98 0.39 4.43 6.73
C ALA A 98 1.75 4.98 6.23
N ALA A 99 2.74 5.08 7.11
CA ALA A 99 4.08 5.53 6.75
C ALA A 99 4.77 4.54 5.78
N ASN A 100 4.59 3.24 5.99
CA ASN A 100 5.16 2.21 5.10
C ASN A 100 4.56 2.30 3.69
N VAL A 101 3.24 2.40 3.56
CA VAL A 101 2.57 2.52 2.25
C VAL A 101 3.02 3.79 1.53
N ALA A 102 3.13 4.93 2.23
CA ALA A 102 3.62 6.18 1.62
C ALA A 102 5.08 6.06 1.15
N ALA A 103 5.96 5.46 1.95
CA ALA A 103 7.36 5.25 1.59
C ALA A 103 7.52 4.32 0.38
N TRP A 104 6.75 3.23 0.33
CA TRP A 104 6.72 2.34 -0.83
C TRP A 104 6.17 3.02 -2.07
N ALA A 105 5.13 3.85 -1.96
CA ALA A 105 4.63 4.62 -3.11
C ALA A 105 5.73 5.50 -3.72
N VAL A 106 6.51 6.20 -2.88
CA VAL A 106 7.66 7.00 -3.34
C VAL A 106 8.73 6.13 -4.01
N ALA A 107 9.09 5.00 -3.39
CA ALA A 107 10.09 4.09 -3.96
C ALA A 107 9.68 3.52 -5.32
N LEU A 108 8.39 3.40 -5.57
CA LEU A 108 7.81 2.96 -6.84
C LEU A 108 7.59 4.09 -7.85
N GLY A 109 8.02 5.32 -7.53
CA GLY A 109 8.03 6.46 -8.45
C GLY A 109 6.82 7.38 -8.36
N ALA A 110 5.91 7.17 -7.40
CA ALA A 110 4.81 8.07 -7.08
C ALA A 110 5.25 9.20 -6.14
N GLU A 111 4.35 10.13 -5.83
CA GLU A 111 4.47 11.05 -4.70
C GLU A 111 3.75 10.41 -3.49
N GLY A 112 4.34 10.54 -2.30
CA GLY A 112 3.83 9.94 -1.07
C GLY A 112 3.63 10.97 0.02
N ARG A 113 2.41 11.04 0.57
CA ARG A 113 2.07 11.85 1.74
C ARG A 113 1.52 10.96 2.83
N CYS A 114 1.98 11.17 4.08
CA CYS A 114 1.47 10.47 5.25
C CYS A 114 0.81 11.46 6.21
N ILE A 115 -0.50 11.33 6.44
CA ILE A 115 -1.26 12.10 7.44
C ILE A 115 -1.24 11.30 8.73
N ALA A 116 -0.56 11.82 9.76
CA ALA A 116 -0.44 11.18 11.05
C ALA A 116 -0.31 12.20 12.18
N LYS A 117 -0.80 11.86 13.38
CA LYS A 117 -0.37 12.55 14.59
C LYS A 117 0.92 11.91 15.08
N GLN A 118 1.96 12.69 15.26
CA GLN A 118 3.31 12.24 15.63
C GLN A 118 3.72 12.79 17.00
N GLY A 119 4.61 12.06 17.68
CA GLY A 119 5.22 12.57 18.89
C GLY A 119 6.22 13.69 18.60
N ASP A 120 6.43 14.59 19.56
CA ASP A 120 7.48 15.61 19.51
C ASP A 120 8.74 15.20 20.29
N ASP A 121 8.80 13.93 20.70
CA ASP A 121 9.91 13.30 21.40
C ASP A 121 11.04 12.83 20.45
N ALA A 122 12.05 12.13 20.98
CA ALA A 122 13.18 11.65 20.18
C ALA A 122 12.75 10.62 19.11
N ALA A 123 11.78 9.76 19.44
CA ALA A 123 11.26 8.77 18.52
C ALA A 123 10.50 9.44 17.34
N GLY A 124 9.64 10.41 17.64
CA GLY A 124 8.92 11.15 16.60
C GLY A 124 9.86 11.91 15.66
N ARG A 125 10.89 12.58 16.19
CA ARG A 125 11.89 13.26 15.35
C ARG A 125 12.67 12.31 14.45
N LEU A 126 13.01 11.11 14.92
CA LEU A 126 13.69 10.10 14.11
C LEU A 126 12.79 9.63 12.98
N VAL A 127 11.53 9.31 13.29
CA VAL A 127 10.53 8.87 12.29
C VAL A 127 10.33 9.95 11.22
N ALA A 128 10.14 11.22 11.62
CA ALA A 128 9.96 12.32 10.69
C ALA A 128 11.17 12.50 9.77
N ALA A 129 12.39 12.50 10.32
CA ALA A 129 13.62 12.64 9.54
C ALA A 129 13.84 11.49 8.54
N GLU A 130 13.51 10.25 8.93
CA GLU A 130 13.62 9.11 8.01
C GLU A 130 12.59 9.17 6.89
N LEU A 131 11.32 9.51 7.17
CA LEU A 131 10.29 9.65 6.14
C LEU A 131 10.63 10.78 5.16
N GLU A 132 11.08 11.93 5.67
CA GLU A 132 11.55 13.04 4.83
C GLU A 132 12.73 12.61 3.93
N SER A 133 13.71 11.87 4.48
CA SER A 133 14.87 11.37 3.72
C SER A 133 14.47 10.42 2.59
N ARG A 134 13.31 9.77 2.70
CA ARG A 134 12.72 8.90 1.68
C ARG A 134 11.82 9.66 0.69
N GLY A 135 11.65 10.98 0.87
CA GLY A 135 10.79 11.80 0.04
C GLY A 135 9.29 11.72 0.38
N VAL A 136 8.95 11.21 1.57
CA VAL A 136 7.56 11.19 2.04
C VAL A 136 7.25 12.53 2.71
N GLU A 137 6.16 13.16 2.29
CA GLU A 137 5.61 14.35 2.95
C GLU A 137 4.82 13.90 4.20
N LEU A 138 5.43 14.03 5.38
CA LEU A 138 4.76 13.74 6.64
C LEU A 138 4.03 14.99 7.14
N VAL A 139 2.69 14.89 7.27
CA VAL A 139 1.82 16.01 7.66
C VAL A 139 0.93 15.62 8.83
N GLY A 140 0.51 16.62 9.59
CA GLY A 140 -0.34 16.44 10.77
C GLY A 140 0.23 17.11 12.02
N PRO A 141 -0.50 17.09 13.15
CA PRO A 141 -0.04 17.70 14.38
C PRO A 141 1.09 16.87 15.01
N ALA A 142 2.01 17.59 15.68
CA ALA A 142 3.04 16.98 16.51
C ALA A 142 2.82 17.33 17.99
N GLY A 143 3.04 16.37 18.89
CA GLY A 143 2.96 16.59 20.33
C GLY A 143 2.81 15.29 21.10
N GLY A 144 3.40 15.25 22.30
CA GLY A 144 3.36 14.08 23.18
C GLY A 144 4.34 12.98 22.79
N ARG A 145 4.06 11.74 23.16
CA ARG A 145 4.97 10.60 22.99
C ARG A 145 4.65 9.83 21.70
N ASN A 146 5.65 9.67 20.83
CA ASN A 146 5.49 8.85 19.64
C ASN A 146 5.24 7.38 19.97
N GLY A 147 4.51 6.72 19.10
CA GLY A 147 4.32 5.28 19.22
C GLY A 147 5.58 4.49 18.85
N ILE A 148 5.74 3.33 19.46
CA ILE A 148 6.87 2.41 19.25
C ILE A 148 6.32 1.00 19.07
N VAL A 149 6.80 0.30 18.06
CA VAL A 149 6.54 -1.13 17.85
C VAL A 149 7.84 -1.89 17.99
N VAL A 150 7.84 -2.91 18.84
CA VAL A 150 8.97 -3.83 18.99
C VAL A 150 8.59 -5.15 18.33
N SER A 151 9.36 -5.55 17.33
CA SER A 151 9.25 -6.85 16.67
C SER A 151 10.35 -7.78 17.15
N LEU A 152 10.00 -8.83 17.86
CA LEU A 152 10.91 -9.92 18.24
C LEU A 152 10.88 -10.99 17.16
N VAL A 153 12.01 -11.24 16.53
CA VAL A 153 12.15 -12.22 15.46
C VAL A 153 13.01 -13.38 15.95
N GLY A 154 12.45 -14.58 16.00
CA GLY A 154 13.17 -15.81 16.36
C GLY A 154 14.09 -16.30 15.24
N LYS A 155 14.95 -17.30 15.55
CA LYS A 155 15.80 -17.97 14.55
C LYS A 155 15.01 -18.69 13.45
N ASP A 156 13.81 -19.10 13.74
CA ASP A 156 12.85 -19.73 12.84
C ASP A 156 12.15 -18.72 11.90
N GLY A 157 12.43 -17.41 12.07
CA GLY A 157 11.78 -16.35 11.33
C GLY A 157 10.39 -15.97 11.85
N GLU A 158 9.87 -16.67 12.88
CA GLU A 158 8.61 -16.33 13.51
C GLU A 158 8.71 -15.00 14.28
N ARG A 159 7.63 -14.21 14.19
CA ARG A 159 7.62 -12.84 14.70
C ARG A 159 6.53 -12.64 15.75
N THR A 160 6.93 -12.04 16.86
CA THR A 160 6.01 -11.52 17.88
C THR A 160 6.16 -10.01 18.00
N MET A 161 5.03 -9.29 18.03
CA MET A 161 5.04 -7.83 18.07
C MET A 161 4.42 -7.31 19.36
N ALA A 162 5.09 -6.32 19.98
CA ALA A 162 4.54 -5.49 21.03
C ALA A 162 4.37 -4.07 20.48
N SER A 163 3.12 -3.59 20.44
CA SER A 163 2.78 -2.32 19.81
C SER A 163 2.22 -1.34 20.82
N ASP A 164 2.86 -0.19 20.92
CA ASP A 164 2.37 0.98 21.63
C ASP A 164 2.19 2.10 20.59
N ARG A 165 0.96 2.52 20.36
CA ARG A 165 0.65 3.50 19.31
C ARG A 165 0.89 4.96 19.73
N GLY A 166 1.23 5.21 21.01
CA GLY A 166 1.45 6.57 21.52
C GLY A 166 0.29 7.51 21.21
N VAL A 167 0.63 8.67 20.65
CA VAL A 167 -0.36 9.71 20.26
C VAL A 167 -1.05 9.47 18.91
N ALA A 168 -0.62 8.48 18.13
CA ALA A 168 -1.18 8.26 16.78
C ALA A 168 -2.72 8.12 16.75
N PRO A 169 -3.38 7.44 17.71
CA PRO A 169 -4.86 7.35 17.75
C PRO A 169 -5.57 8.67 18.06
N GLU A 170 -4.86 9.69 18.49
CA GLU A 170 -5.43 10.98 18.89
C GLU A 170 -5.58 11.96 17.72
N LEU A 171 -5.25 11.58 16.49
CA LEU A 171 -5.53 12.40 15.30
C LEU A 171 -7.03 12.65 15.20
N ALA A 172 -7.45 13.91 15.22
CA ALA A 172 -8.85 14.30 15.21
C ALA A 172 -9.27 14.91 13.87
N PRO A 173 -10.57 14.93 13.53
CA PRO A 173 -11.07 15.57 12.30
C PRO A 173 -10.67 17.04 12.14
N GLY A 174 -10.55 17.76 13.26
CA GLY A 174 -10.15 19.18 13.28
C GLY A 174 -8.66 19.41 13.00
N ASP A 175 -7.85 18.36 13.02
CA ASP A 175 -6.42 18.42 12.71
C ASP A 175 -6.14 18.32 11.20
N LEU A 176 -7.15 17.97 10.40
CA LEU A 176 -7.00 17.76 8.96
C LEU A 176 -7.04 19.08 8.20
N ASP A 177 -6.00 19.35 7.42
CA ASP A 177 -6.05 20.39 6.39
C ASP A 177 -6.63 19.78 5.11
N PRO A 178 -7.73 20.35 4.54
CA PRO A 178 -8.31 19.85 3.30
C PRO A 178 -7.33 19.77 2.12
N VAL A 179 -6.27 20.59 2.10
CA VAL A 179 -5.26 20.56 1.04
C VAL A 179 -4.49 19.24 1.02
N TRP A 180 -4.36 18.54 2.16
CA TRP A 180 -3.69 17.25 2.22
C TRP A 180 -4.46 16.14 1.52
N LEU A 181 -5.77 16.34 1.31
CA LEU A 181 -6.67 15.37 0.68
C LEU A 181 -6.87 15.65 -0.83
N ALA A 182 -6.17 16.65 -1.40
CA ALA A 182 -6.07 16.82 -2.84
C ALA A 182 -5.03 15.83 -3.38
N CYS A 183 -5.45 14.57 -3.62
CA CYS A 183 -4.61 13.44 -4.02
C CYS A 183 -5.34 12.58 -5.05
N ASP A 184 -4.63 11.66 -5.70
CA ASP A 184 -5.22 10.68 -6.61
C ASP A 184 -5.78 9.46 -5.85
N CYS A 185 -5.10 9.07 -4.77
CA CYS A 185 -5.51 7.98 -3.90
C CYS A 185 -5.36 8.35 -2.43
N LEU A 186 -6.40 8.08 -1.62
CA LEU A 186 -6.33 8.07 -0.16
C LEU A 186 -6.32 6.62 0.33
N HIS A 187 -5.27 6.22 1.03
CA HIS A 187 -5.17 4.92 1.67
C HIS A 187 -5.30 5.04 3.19
N ILE A 188 -6.26 4.33 3.78
CA ILE A 188 -6.53 4.34 5.22
C ILE A 188 -6.04 3.04 5.83
N ALA A 189 -5.17 3.15 6.84
CA ALA A 189 -4.77 2.01 7.66
C ALA A 189 -5.96 1.56 8.53
N GLY A 190 -6.32 0.29 8.52
CA GLY A 190 -7.45 -0.24 9.28
C GLY A 190 -7.33 -0.05 10.79
N TYR A 191 -6.12 0.06 11.30
CA TYR A 191 -5.88 0.48 12.68
C TYR A 191 -6.54 1.82 13.03
N SER A 192 -6.72 2.72 12.07
CA SER A 192 -7.39 4.00 12.26
C SER A 192 -8.89 3.84 12.54
N LEU A 193 -9.50 2.73 12.13
CA LEU A 193 -10.91 2.45 12.38
C LEU A 193 -11.18 1.76 13.74
N LEU A 194 -10.12 1.45 14.51
CA LEU A 194 -10.20 0.71 15.76
C LEU A 194 -10.18 1.59 17.01
N ALA A 195 -9.97 2.88 16.88
CA ALA A 195 -9.84 3.82 17.99
C ALA A 195 -10.46 5.18 17.63
N SER A 196 -10.92 5.91 18.64
CA SER A 196 -11.39 7.30 18.50
C SER A 196 -10.39 8.25 19.18
N PRO A 197 -10.14 9.44 18.61
CA PRO A 197 -10.88 10.11 17.54
C PRO A 197 -10.36 9.85 16.09
N ILE A 198 -9.32 9.03 15.90
CA ILE A 198 -8.72 8.82 14.57
C ILE A 198 -9.71 8.16 13.58
N ASP A 199 -10.69 7.37 14.06
CA ASP A 199 -11.75 6.83 13.22
C ASP A 199 -12.59 7.95 12.59
N ALA A 200 -12.97 8.95 13.36
CA ALA A 200 -13.68 10.11 12.86
C ALA A 200 -12.81 10.95 11.89
N ALA A 201 -11.50 11.04 12.13
CA ALA A 201 -10.56 11.67 11.18
C ALA A 201 -10.49 10.89 9.87
N ALA A 202 -10.46 9.55 9.91
CA ALA A 202 -10.45 8.70 8.72
C ALA A 202 -11.71 8.89 7.87
N PHE A 203 -12.90 8.94 8.48
CA PHE A 203 -14.15 9.25 7.77
C PHE A 203 -14.12 10.64 7.13
N ARG A 204 -13.66 11.65 7.88
CA ARG A 204 -13.58 13.01 7.36
C ARG A 204 -12.58 13.12 6.22
N ALA A 205 -11.44 12.44 6.32
CA ALA A 205 -10.45 12.39 5.25
C ALA A 205 -11.02 11.74 3.99
N ALA A 206 -11.73 10.62 4.12
CA ALA A 206 -12.37 9.95 2.99
C ALA A 206 -13.40 10.84 2.30
N GLU A 207 -14.22 11.57 3.07
CA GLU A 207 -15.17 12.55 2.53
C GLU A 207 -14.44 13.63 1.70
N LEU A 208 -13.41 14.26 2.27
CA LEU A 208 -12.63 15.30 1.61
C LEU A 208 -11.90 14.80 0.35
N ALA A 209 -11.31 13.60 0.41
CA ALA A 209 -10.61 12.99 -0.73
C ALA A 209 -11.58 12.74 -1.90
N ARG A 210 -12.78 12.20 -1.63
CA ARG A 210 -13.81 12.01 -2.66
C ARG A 210 -14.29 13.30 -3.30
N LEU A 211 -14.40 14.38 -2.54
CA LEU A 211 -14.73 15.70 -3.11
C LEU A 211 -13.68 16.19 -4.10
N ASN A 212 -12.44 15.70 -3.99
CA ASN A 212 -11.35 15.97 -4.92
C ASN A 212 -11.22 14.90 -6.03
N GLY A 213 -12.11 13.90 -6.06
CA GLY A 213 -12.11 12.83 -7.08
C GLY A 213 -11.13 11.69 -6.79
N ALA A 214 -10.57 11.61 -5.58
CA ALA A 214 -9.60 10.57 -5.21
C ALA A 214 -10.28 9.21 -5.02
N THR A 215 -9.55 8.15 -5.39
CA THR A 215 -9.88 6.77 -5.00
C THR A 215 -9.61 6.58 -3.51
N VAL A 216 -10.55 6.00 -2.77
CA VAL A 216 -10.39 5.69 -1.34
C VAL A 216 -10.17 4.20 -1.15
N SER A 217 -9.10 3.84 -0.45
CA SER A 217 -8.77 2.45 -0.12
C SER A 217 -8.59 2.25 1.37
N VAL A 218 -8.83 1.03 1.85
CA VAL A 218 -8.57 0.63 3.23
C VAL A 218 -7.87 -0.73 3.27
N ASP A 219 -6.86 -0.86 4.12
CA ASP A 219 -6.28 -2.16 4.48
C ASP A 219 -6.85 -2.59 5.84
N LEU A 220 -7.42 -3.78 5.95
CA LEU A 220 -8.05 -4.24 7.18
C LEU A 220 -7.07 -4.40 8.35
N SER A 221 -5.79 -4.58 8.08
CA SER A 221 -4.63 -4.53 8.97
C SER A 221 -4.44 -5.75 9.88
N ALA A 222 -5.09 -5.84 11.04
CA ALA A 222 -4.74 -6.83 12.07
C ALA A 222 -5.94 -7.65 12.55
N TRP A 223 -6.05 -8.90 12.13
CA TRP A 223 -7.15 -9.79 12.49
C TRP A 223 -7.34 -9.95 14.01
N THR A 224 -6.26 -9.92 14.82
CA THR A 224 -6.34 -10.02 16.28
C THR A 224 -7.04 -8.82 16.89
N ARG A 225 -6.74 -7.61 16.41
CA ARG A 225 -7.37 -6.37 16.87
C ARG A 225 -8.80 -6.24 16.38
N ILE A 226 -9.09 -6.70 15.15
CA ILE A 226 -10.45 -6.79 14.64
C ILE A 226 -11.29 -7.70 15.53
N ARG A 227 -10.74 -8.86 15.94
CA ARG A 227 -11.40 -9.80 16.84
C ARG A 227 -11.73 -9.14 18.19
N GLU A 228 -10.78 -8.41 18.78
CA GLU A 228 -10.96 -7.71 20.06
C GLU A 228 -11.99 -6.57 19.96
N PHE A 229 -11.96 -5.80 18.88
CA PHE A 229 -12.89 -4.69 18.62
C PHE A 229 -14.31 -5.16 18.32
N GLY A 230 -14.45 -6.37 17.81
CA GLY A 230 -15.68 -6.99 17.33
C GLY A 230 -15.79 -6.97 15.81
N PRO A 231 -15.68 -8.14 15.14
CA PRO A 231 -15.66 -8.23 13.68
C PRO A 231 -16.84 -7.56 12.98
N ALA A 232 -18.05 -7.72 13.50
CA ALA A 232 -19.25 -7.10 12.93
C ALA A 232 -19.24 -5.57 13.06
N ARG A 233 -18.69 -5.05 14.18
CA ARG A 233 -18.54 -3.60 14.38
C ARG A 233 -17.49 -3.04 13.42
N PHE A 234 -16.34 -3.72 13.28
CA PHE A 234 -15.30 -3.31 12.35
C PHE A 234 -15.79 -3.35 10.89
N ARG A 235 -16.47 -4.43 10.50
CA ARG A 235 -17.11 -4.54 9.19
C ARG A 235 -18.02 -3.35 8.91
N ARG A 236 -18.84 -2.96 9.91
CA ARG A 236 -19.73 -1.80 9.78
C ARG A 236 -18.97 -0.49 9.59
N GLN A 237 -17.82 -0.31 10.24
CA GLN A 237 -16.97 0.86 10.01
C GLN A 237 -16.46 0.90 8.55
N VAL A 238 -15.99 -0.24 8.02
CA VAL A 238 -15.54 -0.32 6.62
C VAL A 238 -16.69 -0.07 5.66
N GLU A 239 -17.89 -0.62 5.91
CA GLU A 239 -19.09 -0.37 5.10
C GLU A 239 -19.46 1.12 5.08
N LEU A 240 -19.39 1.81 6.22
CA LEU A 240 -19.67 3.25 6.31
C LEU A 240 -18.58 4.11 5.65
N LEU A 241 -17.36 3.61 5.56
CA LEU A 241 -16.28 4.28 4.85
C LEU A 241 -16.48 4.25 3.34
N GLU A 242 -17.24 3.25 2.81
CA GLU A 242 -17.52 3.06 1.39
C GLU A 242 -16.26 3.07 0.51
N PRO A 243 -15.22 2.25 0.81
CA PRO A 243 -13.98 2.28 0.05
C PRO A 243 -14.16 1.74 -1.37
N ASP A 244 -13.35 2.24 -2.32
CA ASP A 244 -13.27 1.71 -3.68
C ASP A 244 -12.45 0.43 -3.73
N VAL A 245 -11.43 0.32 -2.83
CA VAL A 245 -10.54 -0.84 -2.74
C VAL A 245 -10.38 -1.26 -1.28
N VAL A 246 -10.53 -2.56 -1.00
CA VAL A 246 -10.22 -3.18 0.30
C VAL A 246 -9.04 -4.11 0.14
N PHE A 247 -8.02 -3.94 0.98
CA PHE A 247 -6.90 -4.89 1.12
C PHE A 247 -7.10 -5.71 2.39
N ALA A 248 -6.83 -7.01 2.30
CA ALA A 248 -6.88 -7.92 3.45
C ALA A 248 -5.92 -9.09 3.26
N ASN A 249 -5.36 -9.64 4.34
CA ASN A 249 -4.85 -11.00 4.29
C ASN A 249 -6.01 -12.01 4.49
N GLU A 250 -5.72 -13.29 4.36
CA GLU A 250 -6.77 -14.33 4.46
C GLU A 250 -7.46 -14.38 5.82
N ALA A 251 -6.70 -14.21 6.91
CA ALA A 251 -7.26 -14.21 8.27
C ALA A 251 -8.15 -12.97 8.52
N GLU A 252 -7.76 -11.81 8.00
CA GLU A 252 -8.56 -10.59 8.03
C GLU A 252 -9.83 -10.74 7.18
N TRP A 253 -9.68 -11.34 6.00
CA TRP A 253 -10.79 -11.62 5.10
C TRP A 253 -11.83 -12.54 5.73
N GLU A 254 -11.37 -13.60 6.39
CA GLU A 254 -12.25 -14.56 7.07
C GLU A 254 -12.96 -13.96 8.28
N ILE A 255 -12.22 -13.20 9.13
CA ILE A 255 -12.79 -12.69 10.38
C ILE A 255 -13.88 -11.63 10.15
N VAL A 256 -13.83 -10.89 9.05
CA VAL A 256 -14.89 -9.93 8.68
C VAL A 256 -16.03 -10.61 7.89
N GLY A 257 -15.99 -11.92 7.74
CA GLY A 257 -17.04 -12.71 7.08
C GLY A 257 -16.97 -12.66 5.56
N ALA A 258 -15.77 -12.85 4.99
CA ALA A 258 -15.48 -12.73 3.57
C ALA A 258 -16.02 -11.40 3.00
N ALA A 259 -15.16 -10.45 2.80
CA ALA A 259 -15.52 -9.05 2.51
C ALA A 259 -16.16 -8.80 1.13
N TYR A 260 -16.89 -9.80 0.59
CA TYR A 260 -17.71 -9.61 -0.60
C TYR A 260 -18.71 -8.47 -0.34
N GLY A 261 -18.62 -7.45 -1.19
CA GLY A 261 -19.50 -6.29 -1.12
C GLY A 261 -19.06 -5.19 -0.13
N LEU A 262 -17.86 -5.29 0.46
CA LEU A 262 -17.29 -4.16 1.22
C LEU A 262 -16.73 -3.07 0.30
N ALA A 263 -16.30 -3.44 -0.91
CA ALA A 263 -15.80 -2.52 -1.91
C ALA A 263 -16.03 -3.09 -3.32
N PRO A 264 -16.04 -2.26 -4.37
CA PRO A 264 -16.00 -2.70 -5.76
C PRO A 264 -14.80 -3.60 -6.06
N THR A 265 -13.65 -3.34 -5.43
CA THR A 265 -12.43 -4.15 -5.59
C THR A 265 -11.92 -4.63 -4.24
N ALA A 266 -11.61 -5.93 -4.14
CA ALA A 266 -10.94 -6.50 -2.99
C ALA A 266 -9.64 -7.19 -3.41
N VAL A 267 -8.57 -6.91 -2.66
CA VAL A 267 -7.21 -7.43 -2.88
C VAL A 267 -6.84 -8.31 -1.70
N VAL A 268 -6.90 -9.63 -1.91
CA VAL A 268 -6.61 -10.61 -0.85
C VAL A 268 -5.16 -11.07 -0.95
N LYS A 269 -4.37 -10.72 0.06
CA LYS A 269 -2.95 -11.06 0.22
C LYS A 269 -2.84 -12.49 0.74
N ARG A 270 -2.16 -13.40 -0.01
CA ARG A 270 -2.11 -14.83 0.30
C ARG A 270 -0.69 -15.34 0.57
N GLY A 271 0.20 -14.43 0.99
CA GLY A 271 1.60 -14.75 1.30
C GLY A 271 2.32 -15.36 0.09
N SER A 272 2.94 -16.52 0.26
CA SER A 272 3.66 -17.24 -0.80
C SER A 272 2.80 -17.68 -1.99
N ARG A 273 1.47 -17.64 -1.83
CA ARG A 273 0.52 -17.92 -2.93
C ARG A 273 0.19 -16.68 -3.76
N GLY A 274 0.78 -15.52 -3.44
CA GLY A 274 0.59 -14.27 -4.18
C GLY A 274 -0.67 -13.51 -3.78
N VAL A 275 -1.40 -13.01 -4.76
CA VAL A 275 -2.55 -12.13 -4.55
C VAL A 275 -3.76 -12.61 -5.34
N LEU A 276 -4.94 -12.44 -4.76
CA LEU A 276 -6.23 -12.60 -5.42
C LEU A 276 -6.93 -11.25 -5.46
N VAL A 277 -7.22 -10.77 -6.66
CA VAL A 277 -8.01 -9.55 -6.87
C VAL A 277 -9.42 -9.95 -7.29
N LEU A 278 -10.39 -9.43 -6.55
CA LEU A 278 -11.82 -9.61 -6.78
C LEU A 278 -12.42 -8.26 -7.15
N GLY A 279 -12.98 -8.15 -8.33
CA GLY A 279 -13.61 -6.96 -8.87
C GLY A 279 -14.55 -7.36 -10.00
N GLU A 280 -14.63 -6.56 -11.07
CA GLU A 280 -15.36 -6.95 -12.29
C GLU A 280 -14.88 -8.29 -12.84
N LYS A 281 -13.59 -8.56 -12.72
CA LYS A 281 -12.96 -9.84 -13.08
C LYS A 281 -12.19 -10.36 -11.86
N ARG A 282 -12.15 -11.69 -11.73
CA ARG A 282 -11.26 -12.37 -10.80
C ARG A 282 -9.90 -12.52 -11.44
N LEU A 283 -8.86 -12.04 -10.76
CA LEU A 283 -7.47 -12.17 -11.18
C LEU A 283 -6.66 -12.81 -10.05
N GLU A 284 -5.84 -13.79 -10.39
CA GLU A 284 -4.88 -14.41 -9.46
C GLU A 284 -3.48 -14.22 -10.02
N LEU A 285 -2.58 -13.65 -9.23
CA LEU A 285 -1.17 -13.55 -9.54
C LEU A 285 -0.37 -14.32 -8.50
N PRO A 286 0.56 -15.20 -8.91
CA PRO A 286 1.45 -15.89 -7.97
C PRO A 286 2.43 -14.91 -7.34
N ALA A 287 2.95 -15.26 -6.16
CA ALA A 287 4.11 -14.55 -5.61
C ALA A 287 5.32 -14.75 -6.53
N LEU A 288 6.16 -13.72 -6.65
CA LEU A 288 7.41 -13.86 -7.37
C LEU A 288 8.39 -14.72 -6.58
N PRO A 289 9.17 -15.58 -7.27
CA PRO A 289 10.18 -16.38 -6.62
C PRO A 289 11.31 -15.50 -6.06
N GLY A 290 11.82 -15.83 -4.88
CA GLY A 290 12.91 -15.09 -4.23
C GLY A 290 13.15 -15.60 -2.82
N GLU A 291 14.25 -15.17 -2.22
CA GLU A 291 14.58 -15.42 -0.83
C GLU A 291 13.71 -14.50 0.06
N VAL A 292 13.12 -15.06 1.10
CA VAL A 292 12.38 -14.31 2.11
C VAL A 292 13.29 -14.08 3.31
N VAL A 293 13.74 -12.83 3.48
CA VAL A 293 14.54 -12.38 4.62
C VAL A 293 13.64 -11.94 5.78
N ASP A 294 12.60 -11.14 5.47
CA ASP A 294 11.63 -10.65 6.45
C ASP A 294 10.30 -10.34 5.75
N ALA A 295 9.21 -10.88 6.24
CA ALA A 295 7.88 -10.64 5.67
C ALA A 295 7.20 -9.35 6.20
N THR A 296 7.89 -8.57 7.05
CA THR A 296 7.36 -7.34 7.63
C THR A 296 7.16 -6.30 6.53
N GLY A 297 5.97 -5.68 6.49
CA GLY A 297 5.66 -4.63 5.51
C GLY A 297 5.32 -5.13 4.09
N ALA A 298 5.40 -6.46 3.82
CA ALA A 298 5.06 -6.98 2.50
C ALA A 298 3.63 -6.63 2.07
N GLY A 299 2.68 -6.59 3.03
CA GLY A 299 1.31 -6.16 2.81
C GLY A 299 1.20 -4.68 2.45
N ASP A 300 2.03 -3.83 3.07
CA ASP A 300 2.07 -2.39 2.83
C ASP A 300 2.69 -2.09 1.46
N ALA A 301 3.79 -2.79 1.13
CA ALA A 301 4.43 -2.72 -0.18
C ALA A 301 3.47 -3.16 -1.30
N LEU A 302 2.74 -4.26 -1.09
CA LEU A 302 1.72 -4.74 -2.03
C LEU A 302 0.62 -3.70 -2.23
N ALA A 303 0.12 -3.10 -1.15
CA ALA A 303 -0.91 -2.06 -1.23
C ALA A 303 -0.40 -0.84 -2.01
N ALA A 304 0.82 -0.35 -1.71
CA ALA A 304 1.43 0.74 -2.45
C ALA A 304 1.59 0.41 -3.95
N GLY A 305 2.12 -0.77 -4.28
CA GLY A 305 2.29 -1.21 -5.66
C GLY A 305 0.97 -1.27 -6.42
N PHE A 306 -0.09 -1.78 -5.77
CA PHE A 306 -1.42 -1.81 -6.37
C PHE A 306 -1.98 -0.42 -6.66
N LEU A 307 -1.84 0.51 -5.72
CA LEU A 307 -2.33 1.89 -5.86
C LEU A 307 -1.54 2.70 -6.90
N VAL A 308 -0.26 2.41 -7.07
CA VAL A 308 0.62 3.10 -8.03
C VAL A 308 0.51 2.54 -9.44
N GLY A 309 0.43 1.21 -9.60
CA GLY A 309 0.52 0.59 -10.93
C GLY A 309 -0.23 -0.73 -11.09
N GLY A 310 -1.14 -1.06 -10.18
CA GLY A 310 -2.01 -2.24 -10.31
C GLY A 310 -1.41 -3.54 -9.79
N PRO A 311 -2.05 -4.67 -10.09
CA PRO A 311 -1.77 -5.95 -9.42
C PRO A 311 -0.38 -6.53 -9.72
N GLU A 312 0.19 -6.31 -10.88
CA GLU A 312 1.53 -6.77 -11.25
C GLU A 312 2.59 -6.04 -10.40
N LEU A 313 2.53 -4.71 -10.33
CA LEU A 313 3.45 -3.91 -9.52
C LEU A 313 3.26 -4.20 -8.02
N ALA A 314 2.05 -4.55 -7.58
CA ALA A 314 1.79 -4.99 -6.21
C ALA A 314 2.61 -6.23 -5.82
N VAL A 315 2.66 -7.24 -6.69
CA VAL A 315 3.43 -8.47 -6.44
C VAL A 315 4.93 -8.20 -6.49
N GLU A 316 5.39 -7.34 -7.41
CA GLU A 316 6.79 -6.92 -7.50
C GLU A 316 7.24 -6.16 -6.24
N ALA A 317 6.45 -5.21 -5.77
CA ALA A 317 6.73 -4.45 -4.56
C ALA A 317 6.81 -5.36 -3.32
N ALA A 318 5.86 -6.29 -3.18
CA ALA A 318 5.89 -7.27 -2.09
C ALA A 318 7.16 -8.14 -2.14
N ALA A 319 7.56 -8.61 -3.32
CA ALA A 319 8.78 -9.41 -3.49
C ALA A 319 10.05 -8.60 -3.14
N GLN A 320 10.12 -7.33 -3.52
CA GLN A 320 11.22 -6.44 -3.13
C GLN A 320 11.27 -6.22 -1.61
N CYS A 321 10.10 -6.12 -0.96
CA CYS A 321 10.00 -5.94 0.48
C CYS A 321 10.55 -7.15 1.23
N VAL A 322 10.08 -8.36 0.91
CA VAL A 322 10.48 -9.57 1.65
C VAL A 322 11.93 -9.96 1.48
N ALA A 323 12.63 -9.43 0.48
CA ALA A 323 14.05 -9.67 0.24
C ALA A 323 14.99 -8.86 1.16
N ARG A 324 14.48 -8.08 2.08
CA ARG A 324 15.26 -7.21 2.99
C ARG A 324 14.71 -7.21 4.41
N LEU A 325 15.52 -6.78 5.38
CA LEU A 325 15.08 -6.67 6.77
C LEU A 325 14.34 -5.36 7.02
N GLY A 326 13.13 -5.43 7.59
CA GLY A 326 12.26 -4.30 7.94
C GLY A 326 11.22 -3.98 6.88
N ALA A 327 10.24 -3.15 7.24
CA ALA A 327 9.03 -2.90 6.46
C ALA A 327 9.20 -1.87 5.33
N GLN A 328 10.21 -1.01 5.40
CA GLN A 328 10.37 0.11 4.48
C GLN A 328 11.36 -0.19 3.34
N PRO A 329 11.20 0.50 2.19
CA PRO A 329 12.04 0.34 1.01
C PRO A 329 13.49 0.76 1.21
#